data_4832afceb1701bd1b6a928b71f2d7346
#
_entry.id   4832afceb1701bd1b6a928b71f2d7346
#
_cell.length_a   1.000
_cell.length_b   1.000
_cell.length_c   1.000
_cell.angle_alpha   90.00
_cell.angle_beta   90.00
_cell.angle_gamma   90.00
#
_symmetry.space_group_name_H-M   'P 1'
#
loop_
_entity.id
_entity.type
_entity.pdbx_description
1 polymer ?
#
loop_
_entity_poly.entity_id
_entity_poly.type
_entity_poly.pdbx_seq_one_letter_code
_entity_poly.pdbx_strand_id
1 'polypeptide(L)'
;VVAVEPSVLIDATAVPADRGGVGRYVDSLVAALDADGARITVVCQPRDARLYDQLAPRSRVVPTVQSTATRTARLTWEQTTLPMMARRLAADVVHSPHYTMPLASPAASVVTLHDATFFTDAVLHSSVKARFFRAWTVTALRRASLCVVPSVATANELAKVTRVEAADLEIIEHGVDVERFHSPTPEEVRAARDAIGLGRTPYVAFLGALEPRKNVPALIRGFARAVLDRPDPPALVLAGQPGWDTQVEKALDAVPHRLRVIRAGYLPFDTLAGFLGGSELVAYPSLGEGFGLPVLEAMACGACVLTTRRLSLPEVGGDAVAYCGVGAGDVAAALTELLDDPSRRANLAAAAQRRAKEFTWATSAERHREAYAKAWSRHRRAR
;
A
#
# COMPACT_ATOMS: atom_id res chain seq x y z
N VAL A 1 13.88 21.79 28.33
CA VAL A 1 14.62 20.53 28.12
C VAL A 1 14.28 20.06 26.71
N VAL A 2 15.23 20.16 25.77
CA VAL A 2 15.07 19.58 24.42
C VAL A 2 14.93 18.07 24.63
N ALA A 3 13.78 17.52 24.33
CA ALA A 3 13.56 16.07 24.41
C ALA A 3 14.59 15.40 23.50
N VAL A 4 15.42 14.53 24.07
CA VAL A 4 16.40 13.76 23.30
C VAL A 4 15.64 12.85 22.35
N GLU A 5 15.84 13.05 21.06
CA GLU A 5 15.19 12.25 20.04
C GLU A 5 15.86 10.86 19.93
N PRO A 6 15.08 9.77 19.93
CA PRO A 6 15.65 8.43 19.83
C PRO A 6 16.34 8.18 18.50
N SER A 7 17.45 7.45 18.52
CA SER A 7 18.06 6.88 17.31
C SER A 7 17.30 5.64 16.87
N VAL A 8 16.92 5.56 15.60
CA VAL A 8 16.06 4.51 15.05
C VAL A 8 16.79 3.67 14.01
N LEU A 9 16.77 2.36 14.18
CA LEU A 9 17.25 1.40 13.19
C LEU A 9 16.04 0.83 12.45
N ILE A 10 15.92 1.14 11.16
CA ILE A 10 14.81 0.67 10.30
C ILE A 10 15.26 -0.58 9.54
N ASP A 11 14.56 -1.69 9.70
CA ASP A 11 14.80 -2.94 8.98
C ASP A 11 14.04 -2.97 7.63
N ALA A 12 14.67 -2.49 6.57
CA ALA A 12 14.14 -2.55 5.21
C ALA A 12 14.50 -3.86 4.47
N THR A 13 15.07 -4.86 5.15
CA THR A 13 15.50 -6.12 4.49
C THR A 13 14.33 -6.96 3.99
N ALA A 14 13.12 -6.77 4.52
CA ALA A 14 11.91 -7.47 4.11
C ALA A 14 11.26 -6.88 2.84
N VAL A 15 11.72 -5.72 2.38
CA VAL A 15 11.17 -5.06 1.19
C VAL A 15 11.43 -5.90 -0.07
N PRO A 16 10.40 -6.25 -0.85
CA PRO A 16 10.57 -7.03 -2.07
C PRO A 16 11.25 -6.22 -3.17
N ALA A 17 11.84 -6.91 -4.15
CA ALA A 17 12.49 -6.26 -5.31
C ALA A 17 11.49 -5.46 -6.15
N ASP A 18 10.31 -6.02 -6.37
CA ASP A 18 9.16 -5.36 -6.95
C ASP A 18 8.43 -4.56 -5.85
N ARG A 19 8.51 -3.24 -5.94
CA ARG A 19 7.95 -2.30 -4.95
C ARG A 19 6.42 -2.32 -4.95
N GLY A 20 5.81 -3.33 -4.29
CA GLY A 20 4.39 -3.33 -3.96
C GLY A 20 4.05 -2.34 -2.84
N GLY A 21 2.84 -2.43 -2.28
CA GLY A 21 2.38 -1.48 -1.25
C GLY A 21 3.32 -1.33 -0.06
N VAL A 22 3.84 -2.45 0.47
CA VAL A 22 4.81 -2.44 1.59
C VAL A 22 6.12 -1.76 1.21
N GLY A 23 6.64 -2.03 0.00
CA GLY A 23 7.86 -1.39 -0.48
C GLY A 23 7.70 0.11 -0.59
N ARG A 24 6.60 0.58 -1.19
CA ARG A 24 6.27 2.01 -1.28
C ARG A 24 6.14 2.67 0.09
N TYR A 25 5.50 2.00 1.03
CA TYR A 25 5.41 2.49 2.41
C TYR A 25 6.79 2.69 3.01
N VAL A 26 7.67 1.68 2.96
CA VAL A 26 9.02 1.77 3.57
C VAL A 26 9.86 2.83 2.89
N ASP A 27 9.89 2.85 1.55
CA ASP A 27 10.68 3.80 0.78
C ASP A 27 10.26 5.25 1.08
N SER A 28 8.94 5.52 1.07
CA SER A 28 8.42 6.86 1.32
C SER A 28 8.55 7.30 2.77
N LEU A 29 8.36 6.37 3.73
CA LEU A 29 8.56 6.67 5.15
C LEU A 29 10.02 7.01 5.44
N VAL A 30 10.97 6.23 4.90
CA VAL A 30 12.41 6.49 5.06
C VAL A 30 12.77 7.86 4.49
N ALA A 31 12.31 8.18 3.28
CA ALA A 31 12.55 9.48 2.67
C ALA A 31 11.99 10.64 3.50
N ALA A 32 10.77 10.48 4.01
CA ALA A 32 10.11 11.51 4.81
C ALA A 32 10.78 11.70 6.19
N LEU A 33 11.19 10.62 6.85
CA LEU A 33 11.93 10.68 8.12
C LEU A 33 13.30 11.35 7.95
N ASP A 34 14.02 11.05 6.87
CA ASP A 34 15.30 11.71 6.56
C ASP A 34 15.11 13.19 6.28
N ALA A 35 14.10 13.55 5.49
CA ALA A 35 13.78 14.95 5.17
C ALA A 35 13.39 15.74 6.43
N ASP A 36 12.70 15.12 7.38
CA ASP A 36 12.30 15.70 8.67
C ASP A 36 13.44 15.72 9.71
N GLY A 37 14.61 15.21 9.34
CA GLY A 37 15.82 15.24 10.18
C GLY A 37 15.85 14.19 11.30
N ALA A 38 15.01 13.14 11.22
CA ALA A 38 15.02 12.06 12.18
C ALA A 38 16.37 11.30 12.18
N ARG A 39 16.82 10.88 13.36
CA ARG A 39 18.08 10.13 13.53
C ARG A 39 17.87 8.67 13.14
N ILE A 40 17.83 8.37 11.84
CA ILE A 40 17.60 7.01 11.35
C ILE A 40 18.88 6.36 10.78
N THR A 41 18.94 5.03 10.89
CA THR A 41 19.85 4.15 10.16
C THR A 41 19.00 3.13 9.43
N VAL A 42 19.18 3.01 8.12
CA VAL A 42 18.40 2.07 7.28
C VAL A 42 19.25 0.83 7.00
N VAL A 43 18.76 -0.33 7.39
CA VAL A 43 19.38 -1.62 7.02
C VAL A 43 18.57 -2.23 5.89
N CYS A 44 19.25 -2.55 4.78
CA CYS A 44 18.57 -2.98 3.56
C CYS A 44 19.26 -4.15 2.87
N GLN A 45 18.60 -4.73 1.87
CA GLN A 45 19.24 -5.66 0.95
C GLN A 45 20.34 -4.96 0.14
N PRO A 46 21.44 -5.64 -0.24
CA PRO A 46 22.52 -5.02 -1.03
C PRO A 46 22.04 -4.35 -2.32
N ARG A 47 21.04 -4.93 -2.99
CA ARG A 47 20.44 -4.39 -4.21
C ARG A 47 19.74 -3.04 -4.02
N ASP A 48 19.31 -2.74 -2.79
CA ASP A 48 18.51 -1.56 -2.46
C ASP A 48 19.38 -0.42 -1.87
N ALA A 49 20.67 -0.67 -1.59
CA ALA A 49 21.55 0.28 -0.91
C ALA A 49 21.59 1.63 -1.64
N ARG A 50 21.84 1.61 -2.95
CA ARG A 50 21.89 2.83 -3.77
C ARG A 50 20.58 3.62 -3.76
N LEU A 51 19.44 2.90 -3.76
CA LEU A 51 18.14 3.55 -3.67
C LEU A 51 17.98 4.27 -2.34
N TYR A 52 18.31 3.60 -1.21
CA TYR A 52 18.20 4.24 0.10
C TYR A 52 19.23 5.34 0.33
N ASP A 53 20.43 5.28 -0.24
CA ASP A 53 21.38 6.40 -0.25
C ASP A 53 20.81 7.64 -0.97
N GLN A 54 19.97 7.43 -2.00
CA GLN A 54 19.28 8.52 -2.70
C GLN A 54 18.05 9.05 -1.93
N LEU A 55 17.27 8.14 -1.33
CA LEU A 55 16.04 8.48 -0.60
C LEU A 55 16.33 9.13 0.77
N ALA A 56 17.45 8.77 1.40
CA ALA A 56 17.81 9.22 2.74
C ALA A 56 19.27 9.69 2.80
N PRO A 57 19.65 10.77 2.07
CA PRO A 57 21.04 11.21 1.93
C PRO A 57 21.65 11.75 3.23
N ARG A 58 20.86 12.07 4.24
CA ARG A 58 21.31 12.53 5.56
C ARG A 58 21.50 11.37 6.55
N SER A 59 21.00 10.19 6.21
CA SER A 59 20.93 9.03 7.08
C SER A 59 22.00 8.01 6.72
N ARG A 60 22.33 7.14 7.67
CA ARG A 60 23.25 6.04 7.44
C ARG A 60 22.50 4.88 6.78
N VAL A 61 23.01 4.39 5.63
CA VAL A 61 22.52 3.17 4.98
C VAL A 61 23.54 2.04 5.21
N VAL A 62 23.04 0.87 5.63
CA VAL A 62 23.84 -0.30 5.94
C VAL A 62 23.31 -1.50 5.14
N PRO A 63 23.94 -1.87 4.03
CA PRO A 63 23.56 -3.06 3.29
C PRO A 63 23.91 -4.33 4.08
N THR A 64 23.02 -5.31 4.02
CA THR A 64 23.26 -6.66 4.56
C THR A 64 24.14 -7.50 3.62
N VAL A 65 24.41 -8.74 4.01
CA VAL A 65 25.10 -9.70 3.15
C VAL A 65 24.14 -10.29 2.10
N GLN A 66 24.65 -10.71 0.96
CA GLN A 66 23.85 -11.23 -0.15
C GLN A 66 22.96 -12.42 0.23
N SER A 67 23.38 -13.24 1.20
CA SER A 67 22.59 -14.39 1.67
C SER A 67 21.22 -14.01 2.25
N THR A 68 21.03 -12.77 2.74
CA THR A 68 19.74 -12.28 3.24
C THR A 68 18.69 -12.10 2.15
N ALA A 69 19.04 -12.29 0.89
CA ALA A 69 18.09 -12.30 -0.22
C ALA A 69 17.07 -13.46 -0.11
N THR A 70 17.45 -14.56 0.55
CA THR A 70 16.52 -15.67 0.79
C THR A 70 15.70 -15.43 2.07
N ARG A 71 14.44 -15.85 2.06
CA ARG A 71 13.52 -15.64 3.18
C ARG A 71 14.02 -16.23 4.50
N THR A 72 14.53 -17.45 4.45
CA THR A 72 15.02 -18.17 5.64
C THR A 72 16.25 -17.51 6.22
N ALA A 73 17.26 -17.20 5.39
CA ALA A 73 18.46 -16.52 5.83
C ALA A 73 18.16 -15.11 6.38
N ARG A 74 17.22 -14.37 5.75
CA ARG A 74 16.77 -13.09 6.28
C ARG A 74 16.15 -13.21 7.67
N LEU A 75 15.26 -14.17 7.89
CA LEU A 75 14.65 -14.38 9.20
C LEU A 75 15.69 -14.79 10.25
N THR A 76 16.66 -15.63 9.89
CA THR A 76 17.77 -15.97 10.80
C THR A 76 18.61 -14.73 11.13
N TRP A 77 18.94 -13.93 10.11
CA TRP A 77 19.66 -12.68 10.27
C TRP A 77 18.90 -11.69 11.18
N GLU A 78 17.59 -11.55 11.00
CA GLU A 78 16.70 -10.71 11.81
C GLU A 78 16.76 -11.11 13.30
N GLN A 79 16.86 -12.40 13.60
CA GLN A 79 16.89 -12.90 14.98
C GLN A 79 18.29 -12.88 15.63
N THR A 80 19.36 -12.84 14.84
CA THR A 80 20.72 -12.97 15.34
C THR A 80 21.53 -11.68 15.12
N THR A 81 21.68 -11.24 13.89
CA THR A 81 22.57 -10.13 13.52
C THR A 81 21.92 -8.77 13.77
N LEU A 82 20.62 -8.61 13.51
CA LEU A 82 19.92 -7.34 13.74
C LEU A 82 19.98 -6.87 15.19
N PRO A 83 19.76 -7.71 16.23
CA PRO A 83 19.95 -7.31 17.63
C PRO A 83 21.38 -6.89 17.98
N MET A 84 22.39 -7.59 17.43
CA MET A 84 23.79 -7.22 17.63
C MET A 84 24.11 -5.88 16.95
N MET A 85 23.55 -5.64 15.76
CA MET A 85 23.69 -4.38 15.04
C MET A 85 23.04 -3.23 15.82
N ALA A 86 21.81 -3.42 16.32
CA ALA A 86 21.14 -2.43 17.16
C ALA A 86 21.99 -2.05 18.37
N ARG A 87 22.65 -3.03 19.02
CA ARG A 87 23.57 -2.78 20.14
C ARG A 87 24.80 -1.99 19.70
N ARG A 88 25.46 -2.39 18.59
CA ARG A 88 26.68 -1.73 18.09
C ARG A 88 26.45 -0.30 17.63
N LEU A 89 25.26 -0.02 17.10
CA LEU A 89 24.86 1.31 16.63
C LEU A 89 24.23 2.14 17.75
N ALA A 90 24.12 1.60 18.97
CA ALA A 90 23.44 2.22 20.10
C ALA A 90 22.04 2.72 19.71
N ALA A 91 21.29 1.92 18.92
CA ALA A 91 19.94 2.26 18.54
C ALA A 91 19.00 2.19 19.74
N ASP A 92 18.18 3.23 19.92
CA ASP A 92 17.16 3.31 20.95
C ASP A 92 15.90 2.55 20.55
N VAL A 93 15.61 2.53 19.24
CA VAL A 93 14.45 1.87 18.63
C VAL A 93 14.88 1.02 17.45
N VAL A 94 14.30 -0.16 17.30
CA VAL A 94 14.31 -0.98 16.07
C VAL A 94 12.91 -0.95 15.50
N HIS A 95 12.75 -0.39 14.31
CA HIS A 95 11.49 -0.43 13.57
C HIS A 95 11.53 -1.55 12.53
N SER A 96 10.64 -2.51 12.68
CA SER A 96 10.37 -3.60 11.75
C SER A 96 9.09 -3.29 10.97
N PRO A 97 9.17 -2.76 9.75
CA PRO A 97 8.00 -2.24 9.03
C PRO A 97 7.17 -3.33 8.33
N HIS A 98 7.36 -4.62 8.69
CA HIS A 98 6.66 -5.72 8.06
C HIS A 98 6.49 -6.96 8.96
N TYR A 99 5.54 -6.92 9.90
CA TYR A 99 5.05 -8.01 10.76
C TYR A 99 6.09 -8.71 11.64
N THR A 100 7.26 -9.11 11.10
CA THR A 100 8.30 -9.81 11.87
C THR A 100 9.20 -8.85 12.60
N MET A 101 9.81 -9.28 13.71
CA MET A 101 10.72 -8.46 14.51
C MET A 101 11.77 -9.31 15.22
N PRO A 102 12.92 -8.76 15.64
CA PRO A 102 13.85 -9.48 16.50
C PRO A 102 13.25 -9.68 17.89
N LEU A 103 13.24 -10.94 18.37
CA LEU A 103 12.63 -11.30 19.66
C LEU A 103 13.49 -10.92 20.86
N ALA A 104 14.81 -10.77 20.67
CA ALA A 104 15.78 -10.45 21.68
C ALA A 104 16.48 -9.11 21.40
N SER A 105 15.71 -8.05 21.13
CA SER A 105 16.27 -6.72 20.86
C SER A 105 16.70 -6.02 22.14
N PRO A 106 17.91 -5.39 22.16
CA PRO A 106 18.32 -4.51 23.25
C PRO A 106 17.62 -3.14 23.21
N ALA A 107 17.00 -2.78 22.09
CA ALA A 107 16.29 -1.53 21.84
C ALA A 107 14.77 -1.75 21.90
N ALA A 108 14.02 -0.66 22.02
CA ALA A 108 12.56 -0.70 21.89
C ALA A 108 12.16 -1.21 20.52
N SER A 109 11.16 -2.09 20.43
CA SER A 109 10.69 -2.67 19.19
C SER A 109 9.41 -1.97 18.72
N VAL A 110 9.42 -1.42 17.52
CA VAL A 110 8.23 -0.91 16.83
C VAL A 110 7.95 -1.82 15.61
N VAL A 111 6.71 -2.25 15.43
CA VAL A 111 6.32 -3.16 14.33
C VAL A 111 5.14 -2.57 13.58
N THR A 112 5.23 -2.49 12.26
CA THR A 112 4.08 -2.13 11.43
C THR A 112 3.31 -3.38 10.98
N LEU A 113 2.01 -3.40 11.28
CA LEU A 113 1.05 -4.42 10.90
C LEU A 113 0.12 -3.83 9.83
N HIS A 114 0.31 -4.22 8.58
CA HIS A 114 -0.33 -3.57 7.42
C HIS A 114 -1.81 -3.90 7.27
N ASP A 115 -2.24 -5.09 7.62
CA ASP A 115 -3.62 -5.56 7.55
C ASP A 115 -3.87 -6.77 8.47
N ALA A 116 -5.14 -7.16 8.61
CA ALA A 116 -5.57 -8.36 9.31
C ALA A 116 -6.05 -9.48 8.37
N THR A 117 -5.84 -9.36 7.06
CA THR A 117 -6.42 -10.27 6.04
C THR A 117 -5.97 -11.72 6.19
N PHE A 118 -4.82 -11.96 6.81
CA PHE A 118 -4.38 -13.32 7.16
C PHE A 118 -5.30 -14.01 8.17
N PHE A 119 -6.10 -13.27 8.92
CA PHE A 119 -7.08 -13.79 9.87
C PHE A 119 -8.48 -13.85 9.27
N THR A 120 -8.92 -12.76 8.64
CA THR A 120 -10.30 -12.57 8.18
C THR A 120 -10.58 -13.27 6.86
N ASP A 121 -9.59 -13.29 5.95
CA ASP A 121 -9.73 -13.79 4.59
C ASP A 121 -8.65 -14.84 4.26
N ALA A 122 -8.48 -15.80 5.16
CA ALA A 122 -7.45 -16.85 5.05
C ALA A 122 -7.49 -17.63 3.72
N VAL A 123 -8.67 -17.75 3.12
CA VAL A 123 -8.85 -18.40 1.81
C VAL A 123 -8.11 -17.66 0.67
N LEU A 124 -7.87 -16.37 0.86
CA LEU A 124 -7.13 -15.53 -0.11
C LEU A 124 -5.61 -15.70 -0.02
N HIS A 125 -5.12 -16.50 0.92
CA HIS A 125 -3.68 -16.73 1.16
C HIS A 125 -3.37 -18.24 1.19
N SER A 126 -2.11 -18.61 0.88
CA SER A 126 -1.70 -19.99 1.16
C SER A 126 -1.72 -20.26 2.68
N SER A 127 -2.15 -21.46 3.08
CA SER A 127 -2.31 -21.83 4.49
C SER A 127 -1.01 -21.67 5.31
N VAL A 128 0.14 -21.95 4.70
CA VAL A 128 1.46 -21.79 5.34
C VAL A 128 1.77 -20.31 5.56
N LYS A 129 1.53 -19.46 4.54
CA LYS A 129 1.74 -18.01 4.63
C LYS A 129 0.82 -17.39 5.68
N ALA A 130 -0.46 -17.77 5.68
CA ALA A 130 -1.43 -17.27 6.64
C ALA A 130 -1.04 -17.63 8.08
N ARG A 131 -0.66 -18.91 8.36
CA ARG A 131 -0.21 -19.33 9.69
C ARG A 131 1.05 -18.58 10.14
N PHE A 132 2.00 -18.38 9.25
CA PHE A 132 3.23 -17.65 9.55
C PHE A 132 2.91 -16.22 9.97
N PHE A 133 2.17 -15.46 9.16
CA PHE A 133 1.87 -14.07 9.47
C PHE A 133 0.93 -13.90 10.67
N ARG A 134 -0.02 -14.83 10.89
CA ARG A 134 -0.83 -14.87 12.13
C ARG A 134 0.05 -15.02 13.38
N ALA A 135 0.97 -15.99 13.36
CA ALA A 135 1.86 -16.22 14.49
C ALA A 135 2.73 -15.00 14.79
N TRP A 136 3.29 -14.36 13.75
CA TRP A 136 4.11 -13.17 13.92
C TRP A 136 3.29 -11.96 14.35
N THR A 137 2.09 -11.75 13.81
CA THR A 137 1.18 -10.68 14.26
C THR A 137 0.88 -10.81 15.75
N VAL A 138 0.47 -12.01 16.21
CA VAL A 138 0.22 -12.26 17.63
C VAL A 138 1.48 -12.06 18.48
N THR A 139 2.64 -12.46 17.97
CA THR A 139 3.92 -12.26 18.65
C THR A 139 4.27 -10.78 18.76
N ALA A 140 4.14 -10.03 17.68
CA ALA A 140 4.37 -8.58 17.67
C ALA A 140 3.45 -7.85 18.66
N LEU A 141 2.15 -8.15 18.61
CA LEU A 141 1.16 -7.55 19.53
C LEU A 141 1.44 -7.81 21.01
N ARG A 142 2.08 -8.95 21.33
CA ARG A 142 2.40 -9.32 22.72
C ARG A 142 3.77 -8.83 23.21
N ARG A 143 4.73 -8.62 22.31
CA ARG A 143 6.15 -8.43 22.66
C ARG A 143 6.77 -7.14 22.17
N ALA A 144 6.21 -6.51 21.12
CA ALA A 144 6.70 -5.20 20.70
C ALA A 144 6.42 -4.13 21.75
N SER A 145 7.28 -3.15 21.83
CA SER A 145 7.07 -1.96 22.67
C SER A 145 5.90 -1.13 22.15
N LEU A 146 5.66 -1.18 20.81
CA LEU A 146 4.54 -0.53 20.14
C LEU A 146 4.27 -1.21 18.80
N CYS A 147 2.98 -1.36 18.45
CA CYS A 147 2.56 -1.75 17.11
C CYS A 147 1.90 -0.56 16.40
N VAL A 148 2.29 -0.32 15.16
CA VAL A 148 1.72 0.69 14.26
C VAL A 148 0.81 0.00 13.26
N VAL A 149 -0.33 0.61 12.98
CA VAL A 149 -1.30 0.16 11.96
C VAL A 149 -1.71 1.33 11.06
N PRO A 150 -2.03 1.11 9.78
CA PRO A 150 -2.25 2.20 8.83
C PRO A 150 -3.67 2.80 8.87
N SER A 151 -4.61 2.21 9.62
CA SER A 151 -6.01 2.65 9.65
C SER A 151 -6.75 2.20 10.91
N VAL A 152 -7.83 2.89 11.23
CA VAL A 152 -8.78 2.49 12.29
C VAL A 152 -9.39 1.13 11.98
N ALA A 153 -9.70 0.87 10.71
CA ALA A 153 -10.23 -0.44 10.28
C ALA A 153 -9.26 -1.57 10.59
N THR A 154 -7.96 -1.40 10.29
CA THR A 154 -6.94 -2.42 10.62
C THR A 154 -6.82 -2.62 12.13
N ALA A 155 -6.85 -1.55 12.93
CA ALA A 155 -6.84 -1.67 14.39
C ALA A 155 -8.04 -2.48 14.89
N ASN A 156 -9.24 -2.15 14.43
CA ASN A 156 -10.47 -2.83 14.79
C ASN A 156 -10.50 -4.31 14.35
N GLU A 157 -10.03 -4.62 13.14
CA GLU A 157 -9.94 -6.01 12.67
C GLU A 157 -8.94 -6.82 13.50
N LEU A 158 -7.78 -6.27 13.84
CA LEU A 158 -6.81 -6.93 14.73
C LEU A 158 -7.40 -7.15 16.13
N ALA A 159 -8.12 -6.18 16.68
CA ALA A 159 -8.78 -6.31 17.98
C ALA A 159 -9.83 -7.43 17.99
N LYS A 160 -10.62 -7.60 16.91
CA LYS A 160 -11.60 -8.68 16.77
C LYS A 160 -10.99 -10.08 16.76
N VAL A 161 -9.80 -10.24 16.17
CA VAL A 161 -9.17 -11.56 15.95
C VAL A 161 -8.05 -11.88 16.94
N THR A 162 -7.71 -10.91 17.79
CA THR A 162 -6.69 -11.05 18.85
C THR A 162 -7.29 -10.64 20.20
N ARG A 163 -6.47 -10.62 21.26
CA ARG A 163 -6.88 -10.12 22.58
C ARG A 163 -6.35 -8.71 22.88
N VAL A 164 -5.95 -7.97 21.85
CA VAL A 164 -5.43 -6.61 21.96
C VAL A 164 -6.58 -5.65 21.74
N GLU A 165 -6.64 -4.57 22.52
CA GLU A 165 -7.59 -3.51 22.29
C GLU A 165 -7.11 -2.58 21.16
N ALA A 166 -8.04 -2.07 20.35
CA ALA A 166 -7.69 -1.17 19.25
C ALA A 166 -6.97 0.09 19.75
N ALA A 167 -7.29 0.55 20.95
CA ALA A 167 -6.66 1.71 21.61
C ALA A 167 -5.17 1.48 21.99
N ASP A 168 -4.70 0.24 22.04
CA ASP A 168 -3.30 -0.09 22.29
C ASP A 168 -2.42 0.03 21.03
N LEU A 169 -3.04 0.13 19.87
CA LEU A 169 -2.38 0.26 18.58
C LEU A 169 -2.21 1.72 18.20
N GLU A 170 -1.06 2.06 17.63
CA GLU A 170 -0.81 3.40 17.12
C GLU A 170 -1.27 3.49 15.66
N ILE A 171 -2.30 4.28 15.40
CA ILE A 171 -2.84 4.46 14.05
C ILE A 171 -2.05 5.57 13.37
N ILE A 172 -1.29 5.21 12.32
CA ILE A 172 -0.52 6.15 11.51
C ILE A 172 -0.83 5.91 10.05
N GLU A 173 -1.59 6.82 9.48
CA GLU A 173 -1.97 6.77 8.08
C GLU A 173 -0.77 6.93 7.16
N HIS A 174 -0.84 6.31 5.98
CA HIS A 174 0.16 6.49 4.94
C HIS A 174 -0.08 7.81 4.21
N GLY A 175 0.98 8.35 3.63
CA GLY A 175 0.91 9.47 2.73
C GLY A 175 0.86 9.06 1.25
N VAL A 176 0.71 10.05 0.38
CA VAL A 176 0.92 9.92 -1.06
C VAL A 176 2.15 10.74 -1.49
N ASP A 177 2.92 10.18 -2.41
CA ASP A 177 4.05 10.88 -3.04
C ASP A 177 3.51 11.80 -4.14
N VAL A 178 3.35 13.09 -3.82
CA VAL A 178 2.77 14.07 -4.74
C VAL A 178 3.70 14.46 -5.90
N GLU A 179 4.98 14.12 -5.84
CA GLU A 179 5.90 14.30 -6.97
C GLU A 179 5.64 13.26 -8.05
N ARG A 180 5.24 12.06 -7.65
CA ARG A 180 4.94 10.93 -8.55
C ARG A 180 3.48 10.82 -8.91
N PHE A 181 2.59 11.13 -7.97
CA PHE A 181 1.14 11.05 -8.12
C PHE A 181 0.54 12.46 -8.06
N HIS A 182 0.42 13.07 -9.21
CA HIS A 182 -0.10 14.43 -9.42
C HIS A 182 -1.06 14.46 -10.61
N SER A 183 -1.77 15.55 -10.80
CA SER A 183 -2.55 15.75 -12.02
C SER A 183 -1.62 15.72 -13.23
N PRO A 184 -1.78 14.73 -14.13
CA PRO A 184 -0.85 14.58 -15.23
C PRO A 184 -0.97 15.69 -16.27
N THR A 185 0.15 15.99 -16.90
CA THR A 185 0.19 16.82 -18.11
C THR A 185 -0.40 16.06 -19.31
N PRO A 186 -0.81 16.75 -20.38
CA PRO A 186 -1.24 16.09 -21.61
C PRO A 186 -0.16 15.17 -22.22
N GLU A 187 1.12 15.49 -22.01
CA GLU A 187 2.27 14.71 -22.46
C GLU A 187 2.36 13.38 -21.70
N GLU A 188 2.23 13.40 -20.37
CA GLU A 188 2.23 12.19 -19.51
C GLU A 188 1.05 11.29 -19.86
N VAL A 189 -0.14 11.86 -20.09
CA VAL A 189 -1.30 11.09 -20.53
C VAL A 189 -1.04 10.43 -21.88
N ARG A 190 -0.45 11.14 -22.86
CA ARG A 190 -0.11 10.55 -24.16
C ARG A 190 0.90 9.43 -24.01
N ALA A 191 1.99 9.65 -23.28
CA ALA A 191 3.02 8.66 -23.04
C ALA A 191 2.47 7.39 -22.39
N ALA A 192 1.60 7.52 -21.39
CA ALA A 192 0.93 6.40 -20.75
C ALA A 192 0.03 5.63 -21.73
N ARG A 193 -0.74 6.32 -22.57
CA ARG A 193 -1.62 5.71 -23.59
C ARG A 193 -0.82 4.99 -24.66
N ASP A 194 0.29 5.55 -25.10
CA ASP A 194 1.18 4.95 -26.10
C ASP A 194 1.84 3.68 -25.56
N ALA A 195 2.32 3.72 -24.30
CA ALA A 195 2.91 2.55 -23.64
C ALA A 195 1.95 1.35 -23.52
N ILE A 196 0.63 1.61 -23.48
CA ILE A 196 -0.42 0.57 -23.37
C ILE A 196 -1.03 0.24 -24.75
N GLY A 197 -0.72 0.99 -25.78
CA GLY A 197 -1.31 0.82 -27.12
C GLY A 197 -2.80 1.17 -27.19
N LEU A 198 -3.24 2.17 -26.42
CA LEU A 198 -4.66 2.59 -26.35
C LEU A 198 -5.07 3.51 -27.50
N GLY A 199 -4.13 4.25 -28.07
CA GLY A 199 -4.44 5.34 -29.00
C GLY A 199 -5.38 6.37 -28.35
N ARG A 200 -6.52 6.67 -29.01
CA ARG A 200 -7.51 7.64 -28.49
C ARG A 200 -8.68 7.00 -27.72
N THR A 201 -8.72 5.67 -27.60
CA THR A 201 -9.82 4.95 -26.94
C THR A 201 -9.95 5.36 -25.46
N PRO A 202 -11.11 5.83 -24.99
CA PRO A 202 -11.34 6.04 -23.55
C PRO A 202 -11.14 4.74 -22.76
N TYR A 203 -10.80 4.85 -21.46
CA TYR A 203 -10.58 3.64 -20.68
C TYR A 203 -10.93 3.79 -19.19
N VAL A 204 -11.34 2.69 -18.61
CA VAL A 204 -11.43 2.45 -17.17
C VAL A 204 -10.12 1.84 -16.72
N ALA A 205 -9.48 2.40 -15.70
CA ALA A 205 -8.21 1.93 -15.18
C ALA A 205 -8.39 1.08 -13.92
N PHE A 206 -7.55 0.06 -13.78
CA PHE A 206 -7.30 -0.67 -12.54
C PHE A 206 -5.78 -0.73 -12.29
N LEU A 207 -5.35 -0.47 -11.04
CA LEU A 207 -3.94 -0.57 -10.65
C LEU A 207 -3.79 -1.50 -9.44
N GLY A 208 -3.07 -2.61 -9.61
CA GLY A 208 -2.75 -3.55 -8.53
C GLY A 208 -2.41 -4.94 -9.02
N ALA A 209 -1.78 -5.75 -8.17
CA ALA A 209 -1.57 -7.17 -8.48
C ALA A 209 -2.93 -7.89 -8.61
N LEU A 210 -3.01 -8.86 -9.53
CA LEU A 210 -4.25 -9.62 -9.80
C LEU A 210 -4.46 -10.69 -8.71
N GLU A 211 -4.64 -10.23 -7.49
CA GLU A 211 -4.88 -11.06 -6.30
C GLU A 211 -6.38 -11.21 -6.04
N PRO A 212 -6.84 -12.33 -5.46
CA PRO A 212 -8.27 -12.54 -5.16
C PRO A 212 -8.90 -11.40 -4.38
N ARG A 213 -8.16 -10.80 -3.44
CA ARG A 213 -8.60 -9.68 -2.62
C ARG A 213 -8.96 -8.43 -3.43
N LYS A 214 -8.36 -8.23 -4.60
CA LYS A 214 -8.61 -7.09 -5.47
C LYS A 214 -9.90 -7.21 -6.28
N ASN A 215 -10.53 -8.40 -6.29
CA ASN A 215 -11.83 -8.65 -6.91
C ASN A 215 -11.90 -8.33 -8.42
N VAL A 216 -10.78 -8.53 -9.11
CA VAL A 216 -10.65 -8.24 -10.54
C VAL A 216 -11.64 -9.04 -11.40
N PRO A 217 -11.97 -10.31 -11.10
CA PRO A 217 -13.01 -11.03 -11.85
C PRO A 217 -14.39 -10.38 -11.81
N ALA A 218 -14.78 -9.78 -10.67
CA ALA A 218 -16.04 -9.02 -10.58
C ALA A 218 -15.95 -7.71 -11.36
N LEU A 219 -14.79 -7.05 -11.37
CA LEU A 219 -14.55 -5.86 -12.19
C LEU A 219 -14.71 -6.17 -13.68
N ILE A 220 -14.06 -7.23 -14.19
CA ILE A 220 -14.13 -7.62 -15.60
C ILE A 220 -15.57 -7.91 -16.00
N ARG A 221 -16.29 -8.73 -15.22
CA ARG A 221 -17.69 -9.08 -15.51
C ARG A 221 -18.62 -7.87 -15.39
N GLY A 222 -18.39 -7.01 -14.39
CA GLY A 222 -19.15 -5.78 -14.19
C GLY A 222 -18.94 -4.79 -15.33
N PHE A 223 -17.69 -4.61 -15.73
CA PHE A 223 -17.32 -3.78 -16.87
C PHE A 223 -17.99 -4.27 -18.16
N ALA A 224 -17.86 -5.56 -18.48
CA ALA A 224 -18.49 -6.12 -19.69
C ALA A 224 -20.00 -5.84 -19.72
N ARG A 225 -20.71 -5.98 -18.58
CA ARG A 225 -22.15 -5.69 -18.49
C ARG A 225 -22.45 -4.21 -18.66
N ALA A 226 -21.63 -3.33 -18.07
CA ALA A 226 -21.84 -1.88 -18.10
C ALA A 226 -21.69 -1.27 -19.50
N VAL A 227 -20.85 -1.87 -20.35
CA VAL A 227 -20.47 -1.27 -21.63
C VAL A 227 -20.88 -2.07 -22.86
N LEU A 228 -21.54 -3.25 -22.67
CA LEU A 228 -21.89 -4.15 -23.77
C LEU A 228 -22.73 -3.46 -24.86
N ASP A 229 -23.70 -2.64 -24.48
CA ASP A 229 -24.64 -2.03 -25.43
C ASP A 229 -24.22 -0.62 -25.86
N ARG A 230 -23.03 -0.14 -25.43
CA ARG A 230 -22.51 1.18 -25.85
C ARG A 230 -22.00 1.12 -27.29
N PRO A 231 -22.31 2.13 -28.13
CA PRO A 231 -21.79 2.20 -29.49
C PRO A 231 -20.24 2.22 -29.51
N ASP A 232 -19.67 3.09 -28.69
CA ASP A 232 -18.21 3.27 -28.52
C ASP A 232 -17.79 2.94 -27.08
N PRO A 233 -17.64 1.66 -26.75
CA PRO A 233 -17.28 1.26 -25.39
C PRO A 233 -15.84 1.66 -25.06
N PRO A 234 -15.57 2.15 -23.83
CA PRO A 234 -14.20 2.33 -23.35
C PRO A 234 -13.49 0.97 -23.28
N ALA A 235 -12.16 0.98 -23.17
CA ALA A 235 -11.40 -0.20 -22.78
C ALA A 235 -11.35 -0.35 -21.25
N LEU A 236 -11.16 -1.58 -20.75
CA LEU A 236 -10.71 -1.83 -19.38
C LEU A 236 -9.20 -2.13 -19.40
N VAL A 237 -8.41 -1.40 -18.63
CA VAL A 237 -6.98 -1.61 -18.54
C VAL A 237 -6.59 -2.08 -17.15
N LEU A 238 -6.02 -3.28 -17.07
CA LEU A 238 -5.54 -3.91 -15.85
C LEU A 238 -4.02 -3.77 -15.78
N ALA A 239 -3.53 -2.84 -14.93
CA ALA A 239 -2.12 -2.62 -14.70
C ALA A 239 -1.69 -3.22 -13.37
N GLY A 240 -0.53 -3.89 -13.36
CA GLY A 240 0.08 -4.51 -12.19
C GLY A 240 0.61 -5.91 -12.45
N GLN A 241 1.18 -6.52 -11.41
CA GLN A 241 1.73 -7.87 -11.47
C GLN A 241 0.64 -8.93 -11.71
N PRO A 242 1.00 -10.05 -12.38
CA PRO A 242 0.07 -11.16 -12.62
C PRO A 242 -0.26 -11.88 -11.35
N GLY A 243 -0.73 -11.56 -10.34
CA GLY A 243 -1.09 -12.21 -9.07
C GLY A 243 -1.40 -13.71 -9.17
N TRP A 244 -2.21 -14.21 -8.24
CA TRP A 244 -2.56 -15.65 -8.16
C TRP A 244 -4.07 -15.91 -8.21
N ASP A 245 -4.87 -14.96 -8.65
CA ASP A 245 -6.31 -15.14 -8.80
C ASP A 245 -6.63 -15.93 -10.09
N THR A 246 -6.92 -17.21 -9.92
CA THR A 246 -7.24 -18.15 -11.03
C THR A 246 -8.58 -17.86 -11.71
N GLN A 247 -9.41 -16.98 -11.13
CA GLN A 247 -10.70 -16.63 -11.74
C GLN A 247 -10.57 -15.48 -12.75
N VAL A 248 -9.44 -14.79 -12.79
CA VAL A 248 -9.19 -13.69 -13.72
C VAL A 248 -9.22 -14.20 -15.16
N GLU A 249 -8.51 -15.30 -15.48
CA GLU A 249 -8.50 -15.88 -16.83
C GLU A 249 -9.92 -16.26 -17.28
N LYS A 250 -10.68 -16.95 -16.43
CA LYS A 250 -12.08 -17.32 -16.71
C LYS A 250 -12.98 -16.10 -16.96
N ALA A 251 -12.71 -15.01 -16.26
CA ALA A 251 -13.47 -13.77 -16.43
C ALA A 251 -13.11 -13.09 -17.76
N LEU A 252 -11.84 -13.14 -18.17
CA LEU A 252 -11.35 -12.62 -19.45
C LEU A 252 -11.90 -13.44 -20.64
N ASP A 253 -11.87 -14.76 -20.55
CA ASP A 253 -12.40 -15.66 -21.59
C ASP A 253 -13.90 -15.45 -21.85
N ALA A 254 -14.62 -14.97 -20.83
CA ALA A 254 -16.06 -14.70 -20.93
C ALA A 254 -16.38 -13.28 -21.48
N VAL A 255 -15.37 -12.45 -21.75
CA VAL A 255 -15.60 -11.10 -22.30
C VAL A 255 -16.00 -11.18 -23.76
N PRO A 256 -17.10 -10.55 -24.20
CA PRO A 256 -17.47 -10.48 -25.61
C PRO A 256 -16.34 -9.86 -26.46
N HIS A 257 -16.07 -10.46 -27.64
CA HIS A 257 -14.96 -10.06 -28.53
C HIS A 257 -14.99 -8.59 -28.98
N ARG A 258 -16.17 -7.96 -28.96
CA ARG A 258 -16.30 -6.53 -29.28
C ARG A 258 -15.75 -5.60 -28.18
N LEU A 259 -15.56 -6.10 -26.98
CA LEU A 259 -15.06 -5.33 -25.85
C LEU A 259 -13.55 -5.52 -25.69
N ARG A 260 -12.88 -4.47 -25.29
CA ARG A 260 -11.43 -4.48 -25.15
C ARG A 260 -11.03 -4.49 -23.67
N VAL A 261 -10.41 -5.59 -23.24
CA VAL A 261 -9.75 -5.68 -21.91
C VAL A 261 -8.27 -5.90 -22.15
N ILE A 262 -7.44 -5.02 -21.59
CA ILE A 262 -5.99 -4.99 -21.78
C ILE A 262 -5.31 -5.32 -20.46
N ARG A 263 -4.44 -6.31 -20.46
CA ARG A 263 -3.50 -6.55 -19.37
C ARG A 263 -2.20 -5.82 -19.68
N ALA A 264 -2.03 -4.63 -19.12
CA ALA A 264 -0.85 -3.80 -19.33
C ALA A 264 0.40 -4.33 -18.62
N GLY A 265 0.24 -5.26 -17.64
CA GLY A 265 1.35 -5.73 -16.82
C GLY A 265 1.86 -4.64 -15.90
N TYR A 266 3.11 -4.75 -15.50
CA TYR A 266 3.77 -3.74 -14.66
C TYR A 266 4.02 -2.46 -15.48
N LEU A 267 3.52 -1.34 -14.99
CA LEU A 267 3.80 -0.02 -15.55
C LEU A 267 4.91 0.67 -14.74
N PRO A 268 5.90 1.30 -15.40
CA PRO A 268 6.89 2.14 -14.74
C PRO A 268 6.26 3.26 -13.92
N PHE A 269 6.91 3.67 -12.84
CA PHE A 269 6.36 4.68 -11.93
C PHE A 269 6.08 6.03 -12.61
N ASP A 270 6.92 6.43 -13.56
CA ASP A 270 6.77 7.67 -14.33
C ASP A 270 5.56 7.69 -15.28
N THR A 271 4.98 6.53 -15.57
CA THR A 271 3.75 6.43 -16.38
C THR A 271 2.48 6.42 -15.56
N LEU A 272 2.56 6.23 -14.22
CA LEU A 272 1.38 6.01 -13.39
C LEU A 272 0.48 7.23 -13.27
N ALA A 273 1.04 8.44 -13.17
CA ALA A 273 0.23 9.66 -13.12
C ALA A 273 -0.61 9.81 -14.39
N GLY A 274 0.03 9.69 -15.57
CA GLY A 274 -0.65 9.72 -16.86
C GLY A 274 -1.67 8.60 -17.04
N PHE A 275 -1.37 7.40 -16.54
CA PHE A 275 -2.28 6.26 -16.59
C PHE A 275 -3.51 6.43 -15.70
N LEU A 276 -3.34 6.87 -14.46
CA LEU A 276 -4.45 7.04 -13.52
C LEU A 276 -5.29 8.26 -13.86
N GLY A 277 -4.66 9.44 -13.99
CA GLY A 277 -5.36 10.69 -14.24
C GLY A 277 -5.88 10.85 -15.66
N GLY A 278 -5.34 10.11 -16.64
CA GLY A 278 -5.82 10.07 -18.03
C GLY A 278 -6.97 9.10 -18.30
N SER A 279 -7.47 8.39 -17.29
CA SER A 279 -8.60 7.46 -17.38
C SER A 279 -9.95 8.17 -17.24
N GLU A 280 -11.04 7.55 -17.75
CA GLU A 280 -12.41 8.01 -17.46
C GLU A 280 -12.73 7.89 -15.97
N LEU A 281 -12.27 6.81 -15.36
CA LEU A 281 -12.28 6.55 -13.92
C LEU A 281 -11.32 5.40 -13.57
N VAL A 282 -10.89 5.36 -12.31
CA VAL A 282 -10.17 4.24 -11.73
C VAL A 282 -11.15 3.38 -10.94
N ALA A 283 -11.29 2.11 -11.32
CA ALA A 283 -12.16 1.15 -10.65
C ALA A 283 -11.34 0.20 -9.77
N TYR A 284 -11.57 0.23 -8.47
CA TYR A 284 -10.84 -0.54 -7.48
C TYR A 284 -11.80 -1.24 -6.49
N PRO A 285 -12.58 -2.27 -6.95
CA PRO A 285 -13.61 -2.91 -6.15
C PRO A 285 -13.05 -3.94 -5.16
N SER A 286 -11.97 -3.60 -4.45
CA SER A 286 -11.30 -4.48 -3.51
C SER A 286 -12.24 -4.98 -2.40
N LEU A 287 -12.05 -6.23 -1.99
CA LEU A 287 -12.78 -6.86 -0.88
C LEU A 287 -12.29 -6.34 0.48
N GLY A 288 -11.12 -5.70 0.53
CA GLY A 288 -10.59 -5.08 1.73
C GLY A 288 -9.12 -4.70 1.57
N GLU A 289 -8.75 -3.62 2.22
CA GLU A 289 -7.38 -3.08 2.27
C GLU A 289 -7.02 -2.73 3.71
N GLY A 290 -5.72 -2.80 4.02
CA GLY A 290 -5.25 -2.26 5.28
C GLY A 290 -5.20 -0.73 5.30
N PHE A 291 -4.97 -0.11 4.11
CA PHE A 291 -5.06 1.33 3.91
C PHE A 291 -5.75 1.68 2.58
N GLY A 292 -5.18 1.28 1.45
CA GLY A 292 -5.71 1.57 0.14
C GLY A 292 -4.87 2.57 -0.65
N LEU A 293 -3.54 2.41 -0.62
CA LEU A 293 -2.61 3.26 -1.39
C LEU A 293 -3.03 3.45 -2.86
N PRO A 294 -3.48 2.43 -3.63
CA PRO A 294 -3.88 2.65 -5.02
C PRO A 294 -5.08 3.59 -5.18
N VAL A 295 -6.01 3.60 -4.21
CA VAL A 295 -7.12 4.56 -4.18
C VAL A 295 -6.59 5.97 -3.94
N LEU A 296 -5.74 6.14 -2.94
CA LEU A 296 -5.13 7.44 -2.62
C LEU A 296 -4.28 7.97 -3.77
N GLU A 297 -3.49 7.11 -4.41
CA GLU A 297 -2.66 7.44 -5.57
C GLU A 297 -3.52 7.92 -6.76
N ALA A 298 -4.61 7.22 -7.05
CA ALA A 298 -5.56 7.63 -8.08
C ALA A 298 -6.24 8.98 -7.74
N MET A 299 -6.62 9.18 -6.49
CA MET A 299 -7.17 10.47 -6.01
C MET A 299 -6.17 11.61 -6.19
N ALA A 300 -4.89 11.41 -5.88
CA ALA A 300 -3.83 12.40 -6.05
C ALA A 300 -3.61 12.76 -7.53
N CYS A 301 -3.78 11.79 -8.44
CA CYS A 301 -3.71 12.02 -9.89
C CYS A 301 -4.95 12.72 -10.44
N GLY A 302 -5.93 13.09 -9.62
CA GLY A 302 -7.16 13.73 -10.07
C GLY A 302 -8.10 12.80 -10.83
N ALA A 303 -8.03 11.49 -10.58
CA ALA A 303 -8.95 10.53 -11.17
C ALA A 303 -10.27 10.47 -10.40
N CYS A 304 -11.39 10.26 -11.12
CA CYS A 304 -12.61 9.77 -10.51
C CYS A 304 -12.38 8.33 -10.03
N VAL A 305 -12.63 8.03 -8.76
CA VAL A 305 -12.38 6.70 -8.19
C VAL A 305 -13.68 6.01 -7.83
N LEU A 306 -13.84 4.75 -8.28
CA LEU A 306 -14.89 3.82 -7.85
C LEU A 306 -14.26 2.74 -6.99
N THR A 307 -14.72 2.59 -5.74
CA THR A 307 -14.22 1.57 -4.82
C THR A 307 -15.36 0.96 -3.99
N THR A 308 -15.05 0.21 -2.93
CA THR A 308 -16.03 -0.41 -2.04
C THR A 308 -16.01 0.23 -0.66
N ARG A 309 -17.11 0.08 0.12
CA ARG A 309 -17.14 0.50 1.53
C ARG A 309 -16.56 -0.58 2.47
N ARG A 310 -15.40 -1.17 2.10
CA ARG A 310 -14.79 -2.26 2.84
C ARG A 310 -13.53 -1.79 3.56
N LEU A 311 -13.44 -2.16 4.86
CA LEU A 311 -12.29 -1.88 5.73
C LEU A 311 -11.85 -0.40 5.67
N SER A 312 -10.58 -0.14 5.35
CA SER A 312 -10.00 1.21 5.33
C SER A 312 -10.39 2.09 4.14
N LEU A 313 -11.00 1.52 3.09
CA LEU A 313 -11.31 2.28 1.87
C LEU A 313 -12.21 3.50 2.12
N PRO A 314 -13.23 3.45 3.02
CA PRO A 314 -13.97 4.66 3.41
C PRO A 314 -13.14 5.69 4.19
N GLU A 315 -12.14 5.26 4.96
CA GLU A 315 -11.24 6.18 5.69
C GLU A 315 -10.43 7.02 4.70
N VAL A 316 -9.92 6.40 3.63
CA VAL A 316 -9.17 7.08 2.57
C VAL A 316 -10.09 7.87 1.65
N GLY A 317 -11.15 7.23 1.11
CA GLY A 317 -12.01 7.83 0.10
C GLY A 317 -12.97 8.90 0.63
N GLY A 318 -13.50 8.73 1.85
CA GLY A 318 -14.53 9.62 2.41
C GLY A 318 -15.71 9.78 1.45
N ASP A 319 -16.15 11.01 1.26
CA ASP A 319 -17.20 11.37 0.30
C ASP A 319 -16.61 11.83 -1.07
N ALA A 320 -15.30 11.70 -1.24
CA ALA A 320 -14.58 12.15 -2.43
C ALA A 320 -14.50 11.07 -3.53
N VAL A 321 -15.04 9.87 -3.30
CA VAL A 321 -15.03 8.76 -4.24
C VAL A 321 -16.43 8.14 -4.38
N ALA A 322 -16.65 7.43 -5.48
CA ALA A 322 -17.86 6.62 -5.63
C ALA A 322 -17.68 5.23 -4.99
N TYR A 323 -18.77 4.66 -4.52
CA TYR A 323 -18.79 3.35 -3.90
C TYR A 323 -19.74 2.39 -4.61
N CYS A 324 -19.31 1.12 -4.69
CA CYS A 324 -20.16 0.01 -5.15
C CYS A 324 -20.13 -1.15 -4.17
N GLY A 325 -21.06 -2.10 -4.35
CA GLY A 325 -20.96 -3.41 -3.74
C GLY A 325 -19.86 -4.25 -4.40
N VAL A 326 -19.63 -5.47 -3.87
CA VAL A 326 -18.56 -6.36 -4.32
C VAL A 326 -18.98 -7.28 -5.48
N GLY A 327 -20.27 -7.37 -5.77
CA GLY A 327 -20.81 -8.20 -6.84
C GLY A 327 -20.59 -7.57 -8.23
N ALA A 328 -20.45 -8.41 -9.26
CA ALA A 328 -20.33 -7.93 -10.64
C ALA A 328 -21.52 -7.06 -11.08
N GLY A 329 -22.73 -7.31 -10.57
CA GLY A 329 -23.91 -6.49 -10.82
C GLY A 329 -23.80 -5.10 -10.21
N ASP A 330 -23.32 -5.02 -8.97
CA ASP A 330 -23.14 -3.74 -8.28
C ASP A 330 -22.04 -2.89 -8.95
N VAL A 331 -20.95 -3.54 -9.36
CA VAL A 331 -19.87 -2.90 -10.12
C VAL A 331 -20.39 -2.40 -11.47
N ALA A 332 -21.22 -3.21 -12.18
CA ALA A 332 -21.82 -2.81 -13.46
C ALA A 332 -22.69 -1.56 -13.29
N ALA A 333 -23.61 -1.57 -12.33
CA ALA A 333 -24.51 -0.44 -12.08
C ALA A 333 -23.72 0.86 -11.80
N ALA A 334 -22.72 0.79 -10.90
CA ALA A 334 -21.91 1.94 -10.56
C ALA A 334 -21.04 2.43 -11.73
N LEU A 335 -20.48 1.52 -12.55
CA LEU A 335 -19.75 1.90 -13.75
C LEU A 335 -20.66 2.57 -14.77
N THR A 336 -21.87 2.04 -15.01
CA THR A 336 -22.85 2.65 -15.92
C THR A 336 -23.18 4.08 -15.47
N GLU A 337 -23.56 4.26 -14.21
CA GLU A 337 -23.90 5.56 -13.64
C GLU A 337 -22.76 6.58 -13.81
N LEU A 338 -21.52 6.18 -13.50
CA LEU A 338 -20.37 7.08 -13.63
C LEU A 338 -20.01 7.36 -15.08
N LEU A 339 -20.07 6.38 -15.96
CA LEU A 339 -19.76 6.57 -17.38
C LEU A 339 -20.80 7.45 -18.08
N ASP A 340 -22.06 7.47 -17.63
CA ASP A 340 -23.14 8.27 -18.18
C ASP A 340 -23.15 9.71 -17.63
N ASP A 341 -22.44 9.99 -16.52
CA ASP A 341 -22.40 11.32 -15.90
C ASP A 341 -20.96 11.89 -15.83
N PRO A 342 -20.47 12.52 -16.90
CA PRO A 342 -19.17 13.19 -16.91
C PRO A 342 -19.04 14.30 -15.84
N SER A 343 -20.13 15.00 -15.55
CA SER A 343 -20.13 16.08 -14.55
C SER A 343 -19.90 15.54 -13.15
N ARG A 344 -20.55 14.43 -12.82
CA ARG A 344 -20.33 13.72 -11.55
C ARG A 344 -18.90 13.21 -11.44
N ARG A 345 -18.35 12.63 -12.53
CA ARG A 345 -16.94 12.20 -12.54
C ARG A 345 -15.99 13.36 -12.27
N ALA A 346 -16.20 14.51 -12.94
CA ALA A 346 -15.37 15.69 -12.72
C ALA A 346 -15.46 16.24 -11.29
N ASN A 347 -16.65 16.26 -10.69
CA ASN A 347 -16.84 16.70 -9.32
C ASN A 347 -16.16 15.76 -8.30
N LEU A 348 -16.28 14.44 -8.49
CA LEU A 348 -15.60 13.45 -7.64
C LEU A 348 -14.07 13.55 -7.80
N ALA A 349 -13.56 13.68 -9.02
CA ALA A 349 -12.13 13.86 -9.28
C ALA A 349 -11.55 15.08 -8.56
N ALA A 350 -12.24 16.22 -8.64
CA ALA A 350 -11.84 17.44 -7.93
C ALA A 350 -11.90 17.28 -6.40
N ALA A 351 -12.91 16.59 -5.87
CA ALA A 351 -13.01 16.30 -4.44
C ALA A 351 -11.91 15.34 -4.00
N ALA A 352 -11.64 14.26 -4.77
CA ALA A 352 -10.61 13.28 -4.53
C ALA A 352 -9.22 13.94 -4.44
N GLN A 353 -8.90 14.83 -5.37
CA GLN A 353 -7.62 15.53 -5.37
C GLN A 353 -7.45 16.45 -4.15
N ARG A 354 -8.52 17.13 -3.72
CA ARG A 354 -8.46 17.94 -2.49
C ARG A 354 -8.22 17.09 -1.27
N ARG A 355 -8.95 15.96 -1.15
CA ARG A 355 -8.81 15.04 -0.02
C ARG A 355 -7.45 14.36 0.01
N ALA A 356 -6.89 13.97 -1.12
CA ALA A 356 -5.57 13.33 -1.17
C ALA A 356 -4.45 14.19 -0.53
N LYS A 357 -4.59 15.52 -0.51
CA LYS A 357 -3.64 16.44 0.12
C LYS A 357 -3.61 16.35 1.65
N GLU A 358 -4.62 15.74 2.27
CA GLU A 358 -4.68 15.51 3.71
C GLU A 358 -3.73 14.38 4.13
N PHE A 359 -3.36 13.49 3.20
CA PHE A 359 -2.51 12.33 3.44
C PHE A 359 -1.08 12.60 2.97
N THR A 360 -0.24 13.08 3.85
CA THR A 360 1.15 13.40 3.53
C THR A 360 2.14 12.48 4.23
N TRP A 361 3.24 12.16 3.56
CA TRP A 361 4.33 11.41 4.19
C TRP A 361 5.03 12.23 5.28
N ALA A 362 4.98 13.56 5.22
CA ALA A 362 5.49 14.42 6.30
C ALA A 362 4.71 14.21 7.59
N THR A 363 3.38 14.23 7.55
CA THR A 363 2.53 13.94 8.72
C THR A 363 2.74 12.51 9.21
N SER A 364 2.88 11.55 8.29
CA SER A 364 3.17 10.15 8.65
C SER A 364 4.52 10.03 9.37
N ALA A 365 5.57 10.73 8.90
CA ALA A 365 6.89 10.74 9.52
C ALA A 365 6.86 11.36 10.92
N GLU A 366 6.19 12.50 11.08
CA GLU A 366 6.01 13.16 12.39
C GLU A 366 5.36 12.20 13.40
N ARG A 367 4.26 11.56 13.04
CA ARG A 367 3.57 10.57 13.88
C ARG A 367 4.44 9.34 14.18
N HIS A 368 5.27 8.90 13.25
CA HIS A 368 6.23 7.82 13.51
C HIS A 368 7.29 8.24 14.51
N ARG A 369 7.79 9.48 14.46
CA ARG A 369 8.73 10.01 15.48
C ARG A 369 8.11 10.02 16.88
N GLU A 370 6.85 10.45 17.00
CA GLU A 370 6.10 10.38 18.25
C GLU A 370 5.95 8.93 18.73
N ALA A 371 5.62 8.00 17.83
CA ALA A 371 5.53 6.57 18.13
C ALA A 371 6.87 6.00 18.60
N TYR A 372 7.98 6.39 17.98
CA TYR A 372 9.33 5.98 18.42
C TYR A 372 9.67 6.50 19.81
N ALA A 373 9.38 7.77 20.11
CA ALA A 373 9.59 8.35 21.45
C ALA A 373 8.74 7.63 22.51
N LYS A 374 7.49 7.31 22.19
CA LYS A 374 6.56 6.55 23.05
C LYS A 374 7.07 5.13 23.30
N ALA A 375 7.50 4.42 22.26
CA ALA A 375 8.06 3.07 22.37
C ALA A 375 9.34 3.06 23.22
N TRP A 376 10.25 3.99 22.98
CA TRP A 376 11.48 4.14 23.74
C TRP A 376 11.21 4.42 25.22
N SER A 377 10.30 5.34 25.52
CA SER A 377 9.89 5.63 26.90
C SER A 377 9.31 4.41 27.62
N ARG A 378 8.42 3.64 26.95
CA ARG A 378 7.86 2.39 27.49
C ARG A 378 8.96 1.37 27.79
N HIS A 379 9.90 1.18 26.86
CA HIS A 379 10.99 0.23 27.01
C HIS A 379 11.92 0.57 28.18
N ARG A 380 12.22 1.85 28.40
CA ARG A 380 13.04 2.31 29.53
C ARG A 380 12.38 2.11 30.89
N ARG A 381 11.04 2.19 30.95
CA ARG A 381 10.29 1.96 32.20
C ARG A 381 10.15 0.48 32.54
N ALA A 382 10.26 -0.40 31.55
CA ALA A 382 10.14 -1.86 31.74
C ALA A 382 11.47 -2.54 32.13
N ARG A 383 12.58 -1.83 32.06
CA ARG A 383 13.94 -2.23 32.52
C ARG A 383 14.23 -1.71 33.91
#